data_b53e08e43dbb73ce631a817b0ab00f3e
#
_entry.id   b53e08e43dbb73ce631a817b0ab00f3e
#
_cell.length_a   1.000
_cell.length_b   1.000
_cell.length_c   1.000
_cell.angle_alpha   90.00
_cell.angle_beta   90.00
_cell.angle_gamma   90.00
#
_symmetry.space_group_name_H-M   'P 1'
#
loop_
_entity.id
_entity.type
_entity.pdbx_description
1 polymer ?
#
loop_
_entity_poly.entity_id
_entity_poly.type
_entity_poly.pdbx_seq_one_letter_code
_entity_poly.pdbx_strand_id
1 'polypeptide(L)'
;MNKKNRNTNFAIGFKSIQSTIFAAVSVLVLCAVIVATFVSVRYTNSAIYENSAIYTQTIIKQLNQNIDSYITYMDNIDSVIAKSQDAYQLLYQKIGEDDAVKEGHKKRLLEQFSTILKGRGDICNIGIVQKDGVMLINSGYQAINPDLDLSTQEWYTNAVDNYNQYNLTSSHVQHVIKGQRPWVITLSREVHNFYGTGNSDGVVFIDLNYSAISELCDQNSIGDKGYVFILDQDGNIVYHPSQQQLYNELQTENIDIV
;
A
#
# COMPACT_ATOMS: atom_id res chain seq x y z
N MET A 1 -80.61 -12.73 -14.89
CA MET A 1 -79.40 -12.20 -15.63
C MET A 1 -78.34 -13.24 -15.56
N ASN A 2 -78.16 -14.05 -16.61
CA ASN A 2 -77.29 -15.23 -16.66
C ASN A 2 -75.93 -14.80 -17.29
N LYS A 3 -74.86 -14.78 -16.46
CA LYS A 3 -73.49 -14.59 -16.94
C LYS A 3 -72.90 -15.91 -17.44
N LYS A 4 -72.83 -16.05 -18.76
CA LYS A 4 -72.25 -17.19 -19.46
C LYS A 4 -70.74 -17.14 -19.35
N ASN A 5 -70.14 -18.01 -18.52
CA ASN A 5 -68.73 -18.22 -18.45
C ASN A 5 -68.23 -18.82 -19.77
N ARG A 6 -67.42 -18.05 -20.52
CA ARG A 6 -66.74 -18.51 -21.72
C ARG A 6 -65.36 -19.08 -21.29
N ASN A 7 -65.33 -20.37 -21.04
CA ASN A 7 -64.09 -21.14 -21.00
C ASN A 7 -63.57 -21.26 -22.44
N THR A 8 -62.58 -20.43 -22.82
CA THR A 8 -61.85 -20.64 -24.05
C THR A 8 -60.78 -21.70 -23.83
N ASN A 9 -61.13 -22.96 -24.08
CA ASN A 9 -60.16 -24.03 -24.24
C ASN A 9 -59.35 -23.76 -25.52
N PHE A 10 -58.13 -23.37 -25.39
CA PHE A 10 -57.19 -23.33 -26.50
C PHE A 10 -56.79 -24.76 -26.85
N ALA A 11 -57.60 -25.45 -27.58
CA ALA A 11 -57.26 -26.74 -28.18
C ALA A 11 -56.54 -26.46 -29.50
N ILE A 12 -55.24 -26.61 -29.53
CA ILE A 12 -54.40 -26.56 -30.76
C ILE A 12 -54.73 -27.86 -31.53
N GLY A 13 -55.74 -27.83 -32.40
CA GLY A 13 -56.12 -28.94 -33.26
C GLY A 13 -55.15 -29.05 -34.44
N PHE A 14 -54.20 -29.98 -34.36
CA PHE A 14 -53.38 -30.32 -35.52
C PHE A 14 -54.19 -31.12 -36.51
N LYS A 15 -54.37 -30.57 -37.73
CA LYS A 15 -55.23 -31.20 -38.79
C LYS A 15 -54.55 -32.35 -39.54
N SER A 16 -53.29 -32.73 -39.26
CA SER A 16 -52.54 -33.79 -39.89
C SER A 16 -51.57 -34.44 -38.92
N ILE A 17 -51.42 -35.78 -39.00
CA ILE A 17 -50.45 -36.56 -38.23
C ILE A 17 -48.99 -36.00 -38.43
N GLN A 18 -48.69 -35.59 -39.65
CA GLN A 18 -47.34 -34.95 -39.98
C GLN A 18 -47.10 -33.69 -39.20
N SER A 19 -48.09 -32.79 -39.06
CA SER A 19 -48.04 -31.59 -38.29
C SER A 19 -47.81 -31.82 -36.77
N THR A 20 -48.50 -32.90 -36.26
CA THR A 20 -48.31 -33.24 -34.84
C THR A 20 -46.91 -33.78 -34.54
N ILE A 21 -46.37 -34.64 -35.41
CA ILE A 21 -44.98 -35.12 -35.25
C ILE A 21 -44.00 -34.01 -35.35
N PHE A 22 -44.13 -33.12 -36.33
CA PHE A 22 -43.24 -31.98 -36.49
C PHE A 22 -43.27 -31.07 -35.24
N ALA A 23 -44.45 -30.76 -34.73
CA ALA A 23 -44.58 -29.96 -33.52
C ALA A 23 -43.97 -30.64 -32.29
N ALA A 24 -44.18 -31.95 -32.12
CA ALA A 24 -43.61 -32.69 -31.01
C ALA A 24 -42.07 -32.71 -31.05
N VAL A 25 -41.48 -32.94 -32.23
CA VAL A 25 -40.00 -32.92 -32.40
C VAL A 25 -39.47 -31.52 -32.18
N SER A 26 -40.14 -30.46 -32.70
CA SER A 26 -39.75 -29.09 -32.50
C SER A 26 -39.74 -28.70 -31.01
N VAL A 27 -40.76 -29.06 -30.25
CA VAL A 27 -40.85 -28.84 -28.80
C VAL A 27 -39.73 -29.58 -28.07
N LEU A 28 -39.45 -30.82 -28.44
CA LEU A 28 -38.41 -31.63 -27.82
C LEU A 28 -37.00 -31.01 -28.05
N VAL A 29 -36.73 -30.61 -29.28
CA VAL A 29 -35.46 -29.90 -29.62
C VAL A 29 -35.34 -28.59 -28.85
N LEU A 30 -36.42 -27.80 -28.77
CA LEU A 30 -36.42 -26.53 -28.04
C LEU A 30 -36.17 -26.73 -26.55
N CYS A 31 -36.83 -27.75 -25.93
CA CYS A 31 -36.57 -28.11 -24.55
C CYS A 31 -35.10 -28.55 -24.33
N ALA A 32 -34.55 -29.37 -25.23
CA ALA A 32 -33.17 -29.83 -25.15
C ALA A 32 -32.18 -28.64 -25.22
N VAL A 33 -32.41 -27.66 -26.10
CA VAL A 33 -31.60 -26.44 -26.23
C VAL A 33 -31.68 -25.58 -24.96
N ILE A 34 -32.89 -25.39 -24.40
CA ILE A 34 -33.10 -24.63 -23.16
C ILE A 34 -32.34 -25.30 -22.01
N VAL A 35 -32.46 -26.61 -21.83
CA VAL A 35 -31.74 -27.34 -20.77
C VAL A 35 -30.21 -27.23 -20.97
N ALA A 36 -29.74 -27.46 -22.19
CA ALA A 36 -28.31 -27.34 -22.48
C ALA A 36 -27.75 -25.93 -22.20
N THR A 37 -28.51 -24.89 -22.60
CA THR A 37 -28.15 -23.50 -22.33
C THR A 37 -28.10 -23.20 -20.83
N PHE A 38 -29.11 -23.65 -20.10
CA PHE A 38 -29.20 -23.47 -18.65
C PHE A 38 -28.00 -24.12 -17.93
N VAL A 39 -27.71 -25.39 -18.27
CA VAL A 39 -26.55 -26.12 -17.71
C VAL A 39 -25.22 -25.40 -18.08
N SER A 40 -25.06 -24.98 -19.33
CA SER A 40 -23.88 -24.27 -19.81
C SER A 40 -23.66 -22.96 -19.05
N VAL A 41 -24.71 -22.14 -18.90
CA VAL A 41 -24.63 -20.88 -18.17
C VAL A 41 -24.25 -21.10 -16.69
N ARG A 42 -24.85 -22.10 -16.05
CA ARG A 42 -24.52 -22.45 -14.65
C ARG A 42 -23.06 -22.87 -14.51
N TYR A 43 -22.58 -23.75 -15.38
CA TYR A 43 -21.20 -24.24 -15.35
C TYR A 43 -20.20 -23.12 -15.64
N THR A 44 -20.50 -22.32 -16.68
CA THR A 44 -19.63 -21.18 -17.04
C THR A 44 -19.52 -20.14 -15.92
N ASN A 45 -20.64 -19.75 -15.31
CA ASN A 45 -20.65 -18.83 -14.20
C ASN A 45 -19.83 -19.34 -13.01
N SER A 46 -20.00 -20.61 -12.63
CA SER A 46 -19.22 -21.21 -11.54
C SER A 46 -17.73 -21.20 -11.84
N ALA A 47 -17.33 -21.57 -13.06
CA ALA A 47 -15.92 -21.57 -13.48
C ALA A 47 -15.33 -20.14 -13.53
N ILE A 48 -16.11 -19.15 -13.96
CA ILE A 48 -15.67 -17.73 -13.97
C ILE A 48 -15.44 -17.24 -12.53
N TYR A 49 -16.38 -17.50 -11.61
CA TYR A 49 -16.22 -17.09 -10.21
C TYR A 49 -14.98 -17.72 -9.56
N GLU A 50 -14.79 -19.02 -9.74
CA GLU A 50 -13.65 -19.74 -9.17
C GLU A 50 -12.31 -19.21 -9.73
N ASN A 51 -12.22 -19.07 -11.06
CA ASN A 51 -11.01 -18.52 -11.69
C ASN A 51 -10.74 -17.06 -11.28
N SER A 52 -11.78 -16.24 -11.16
CA SER A 52 -11.64 -14.85 -10.73
C SER A 52 -11.14 -14.76 -9.28
N ALA A 53 -11.64 -15.62 -8.39
CA ALA A 53 -11.19 -15.68 -7.01
C ALA A 53 -9.70 -16.08 -6.91
N ILE A 54 -9.30 -17.14 -7.64
CA ILE A 54 -7.89 -17.58 -7.70
C ILE A 54 -6.99 -16.47 -8.25
N TYR A 55 -7.43 -15.82 -9.32
CA TYR A 55 -6.70 -14.72 -9.93
C TYR A 55 -6.51 -13.55 -8.95
N THR A 56 -7.57 -13.14 -8.28
CA THR A 56 -7.54 -12.06 -7.27
C THR A 56 -6.60 -12.42 -6.12
N GLN A 57 -6.68 -13.64 -5.57
CA GLN A 57 -5.78 -14.11 -4.53
C GLN A 57 -4.31 -14.10 -4.98
N THR A 58 -4.04 -14.45 -6.24
CA THR A 58 -2.69 -14.43 -6.80
C THR A 58 -2.14 -13.00 -6.87
N ILE A 59 -2.96 -12.04 -7.34
CA ILE A 59 -2.58 -10.62 -7.37
C ILE A 59 -2.28 -10.12 -5.96
N ILE A 60 -3.16 -10.35 -5.00
CA ILE A 60 -2.98 -9.93 -3.60
C ILE A 60 -1.67 -10.52 -3.04
N LYS A 61 -1.41 -11.79 -3.29
CA LYS A 61 -0.17 -12.43 -2.85
C LYS A 61 1.08 -11.78 -3.46
N GLN A 62 1.06 -11.47 -4.76
CA GLN A 62 2.17 -10.79 -5.44
C GLN A 62 2.38 -9.37 -4.90
N LEU A 63 1.30 -8.62 -4.68
CA LEU A 63 1.37 -7.29 -4.08
C LEU A 63 1.98 -7.33 -2.69
N ASN A 64 1.52 -8.23 -1.83
CA ASN A 64 2.09 -8.39 -0.49
C ASN A 64 3.59 -8.73 -0.55
N GLN A 65 4.00 -9.65 -1.42
CA GLN A 65 5.42 -9.99 -1.59
C GLN A 65 6.26 -8.79 -2.08
N ASN A 66 5.72 -7.96 -2.95
CA ASN A 66 6.40 -6.76 -3.41
C ASN A 66 6.53 -5.73 -2.27
N ILE A 67 5.46 -5.51 -1.50
CA ILE A 67 5.47 -4.60 -0.33
C ILE A 67 6.47 -5.11 0.72
N ASP A 68 6.45 -6.38 1.07
CA ASP A 68 7.41 -6.99 2.00
C ASP A 68 8.85 -6.80 1.51
N SER A 69 9.08 -6.88 0.21
CA SER A 69 10.39 -6.64 -0.39
C SER A 69 10.83 -5.18 -0.25
N TYR A 70 9.92 -4.22 -0.40
CA TYR A 70 10.20 -2.80 -0.16
C TYR A 70 10.54 -2.55 1.31
N ILE A 71 9.73 -3.05 2.23
CA ILE A 71 9.95 -2.89 3.68
C ILE A 71 11.29 -3.52 4.08
N THR A 72 11.57 -4.74 3.64
CA THR A 72 12.83 -5.44 3.92
C THR A 72 14.03 -4.65 3.38
N TYR A 73 13.89 -4.07 2.20
CA TYR A 73 14.96 -3.27 1.62
C TYR A 73 15.19 -1.97 2.41
N MET A 74 14.14 -1.26 2.80
CA MET A 74 14.23 -0.07 3.65
C MET A 74 14.85 -0.40 5.01
N ASP A 75 14.44 -1.50 5.64
CA ASP A 75 15.02 -1.99 6.90
C ASP A 75 16.52 -2.29 6.78
N ASN A 76 16.95 -2.89 5.68
CA ASN A 76 18.36 -3.15 5.42
C ASN A 76 19.16 -1.85 5.29
N ILE A 77 18.66 -0.86 4.54
CA ILE A 77 19.31 0.46 4.41
C ILE A 77 19.40 1.13 5.78
N ASP A 78 18.27 1.20 6.50
CA ASP A 78 18.19 1.77 7.83
C ASP A 78 19.20 1.14 8.78
N SER A 79 19.24 -0.19 8.82
CA SER A 79 20.18 -0.96 9.65
C SER A 79 21.64 -0.68 9.28
N VAL A 80 21.98 -0.55 8.00
CA VAL A 80 23.33 -0.21 7.53
C VAL A 80 23.71 1.19 7.99
N ILE A 81 22.82 2.16 7.87
CA ILE A 81 23.06 3.54 8.31
C ILE A 81 23.20 3.60 9.83
N ALA A 82 22.22 3.04 10.56
CA ALA A 82 22.18 3.06 12.02
C ALA A 82 23.43 2.41 12.67
N LYS A 83 23.99 1.40 12.02
CA LYS A 83 25.19 0.68 12.49
C LYS A 83 26.49 1.22 11.91
N SER A 84 26.44 2.26 11.06
CA SER A 84 27.65 2.84 10.49
C SER A 84 28.47 3.59 11.55
N GLN A 85 29.79 3.56 11.40
CA GLN A 85 30.67 4.32 12.32
C GLN A 85 30.43 5.82 12.21
N ASP A 86 30.10 6.33 11.04
CA ASP A 86 29.84 7.74 10.83
C ASP A 86 28.55 8.20 11.53
N ALA A 87 27.48 7.39 11.51
CA ALA A 87 26.27 7.67 12.29
C ALA A 87 26.55 7.60 13.80
N TYR A 88 27.31 6.60 14.25
CA TYR A 88 27.73 6.49 15.63
C TYR A 88 28.48 7.74 16.08
N GLN A 89 29.49 8.20 15.34
CA GLN A 89 30.25 9.40 15.70
C GLN A 89 29.39 10.67 15.67
N LEU A 90 28.42 10.76 14.76
CA LEU A 90 27.48 11.87 14.71
C LEU A 90 26.60 11.95 15.96
N LEU A 91 26.11 10.79 16.43
CA LEU A 91 25.17 10.70 17.55
C LEU A 91 25.84 10.78 18.93
N TYR A 92 27.07 10.24 19.07
CA TYR A 92 27.76 10.06 20.36
C TYR A 92 29.00 10.94 20.55
N GLN A 93 29.10 11.99 19.78
CA GLN A 93 30.28 12.87 19.84
C GLN A 93 30.50 13.41 21.26
N LYS A 94 31.72 13.23 21.77
CA LYS A 94 32.13 13.76 23.06
C LYS A 94 32.27 15.31 22.94
N ILE A 95 31.87 16.02 24.02
CA ILE A 95 32.10 17.45 24.14
C ILE A 95 33.61 17.69 24.05
N GLY A 96 34.04 18.47 23.04
CA GLY A 96 35.46 18.85 22.82
C GLY A 96 36.16 18.13 21.66
N GLU A 97 35.45 17.35 20.85
CA GLU A 97 35.99 16.83 19.59
C GLU A 97 36.13 17.93 18.52
N ASP A 98 37.12 17.76 17.62
CA ASP A 98 37.41 18.73 16.55
C ASP A 98 36.23 18.82 15.57
N ASP A 99 35.72 20.03 15.33
CA ASP A 99 34.63 20.30 14.39
C ASP A 99 34.93 19.79 12.96
N ALA A 100 36.20 19.74 12.57
CA ALA A 100 36.61 19.23 11.27
C ALA A 100 36.38 17.70 11.15
N VAL A 101 36.57 16.96 12.23
CA VAL A 101 36.27 15.50 12.28
C VAL A 101 34.81 15.27 12.16
N LYS A 102 33.97 16.03 12.88
CA LYS A 102 32.51 15.97 12.80
C LYS A 102 31.99 16.23 11.40
N GLU A 103 32.47 17.30 10.76
CA GLU A 103 32.09 17.59 9.38
C GLU A 103 32.54 16.49 8.41
N GLY A 104 33.63 15.81 8.67
CA GLY A 104 34.06 14.63 7.90
C GLY A 104 33.06 13.48 7.98
N HIS A 105 32.53 13.17 9.17
CA HIS A 105 31.51 12.13 9.35
C HIS A 105 30.19 12.48 8.67
N LYS A 106 29.74 13.72 8.81
CA LYS A 106 28.52 14.21 8.14
C LYS A 106 28.64 14.12 6.62
N LYS A 107 29.77 14.53 6.06
CA LYS A 107 30.01 14.47 4.62
C LYS A 107 29.92 13.03 4.10
N ARG A 108 30.56 12.08 4.77
CA ARG A 108 30.50 10.66 4.37
C ARG A 108 29.08 10.10 4.46
N LEU A 109 28.30 10.45 5.49
CA LEU A 109 26.89 10.07 5.57
C LEU A 109 26.07 10.65 4.43
N LEU A 110 26.23 11.93 4.10
CA LEU A 110 25.54 12.55 2.97
C LEU A 110 25.93 11.91 1.63
N GLU A 111 27.20 11.54 1.44
CA GLU A 111 27.67 10.80 0.27
C GLU A 111 27.03 9.40 0.21
N GLN A 112 26.89 8.71 1.34
CA GLN A 112 26.20 7.44 1.46
C GLN A 112 24.71 7.58 1.11
N PHE A 113 24.01 8.56 1.67
CA PHE A 113 22.61 8.85 1.34
C PHE A 113 22.44 9.14 -0.15
N SER A 114 23.29 10.01 -0.70
CA SER A 114 23.28 10.33 -2.13
C SER A 114 23.49 9.09 -3.02
N THR A 115 24.34 8.17 -2.61
CA THR A 115 24.61 6.94 -3.35
C THR A 115 23.38 6.02 -3.36
N ILE A 116 22.71 5.89 -2.21
CA ILE A 116 21.47 5.10 -2.09
C ILE A 116 20.38 5.72 -2.97
N LEU A 117 20.13 7.02 -2.86
CA LEU A 117 19.10 7.72 -3.61
C LEU A 117 19.32 7.71 -5.12
N LYS A 118 20.57 7.74 -5.60
CA LYS A 118 20.88 7.59 -7.02
C LYS A 118 20.54 6.20 -7.56
N GLY A 119 20.64 5.18 -6.71
CA GLY A 119 20.30 3.80 -7.07
C GLY A 119 18.81 3.47 -6.92
N ARG A 120 18.04 4.33 -6.22
CA ARG A 120 16.65 4.08 -5.83
C ARG A 120 15.79 5.33 -5.95
N GLY A 121 15.16 5.50 -7.11
CA GLY A 121 14.25 6.62 -7.37
C GLY A 121 12.93 6.58 -6.59
N ASP A 122 12.65 5.47 -5.93
CA ASP A 122 11.49 5.25 -5.07
C ASP A 122 11.68 5.78 -3.64
N ILE A 123 12.92 6.10 -3.21
CA ILE A 123 13.21 6.72 -1.93
C ILE A 123 13.33 8.23 -2.09
N CYS A 124 12.57 9.00 -1.30
CA CYS A 124 12.58 10.46 -1.31
C CYS A 124 13.65 11.03 -0.39
N ASN A 125 13.64 10.58 0.86
CA ASN A 125 14.50 11.11 1.91
C ASN A 125 15.14 10.00 2.70
N ILE A 126 16.34 10.28 3.18
CA ILE A 126 17.05 9.52 4.19
C ILE A 126 17.61 10.54 5.18
N GLY A 127 17.41 10.30 6.46
CA GLY A 127 17.89 11.21 7.48
C GLY A 127 18.19 10.56 8.82
N ILE A 128 18.94 11.30 9.62
CA ILE A 128 19.23 11.02 11.02
C ILE A 128 18.82 12.24 11.84
N VAL A 129 18.05 12.00 12.88
CA VAL A 129 17.66 12.99 13.88
C VAL A 129 18.42 12.68 15.16
N GLN A 130 19.17 13.67 15.67
CA GLN A 130 19.86 13.56 16.96
C GLN A 130 18.88 13.82 18.11
N LYS A 131 19.24 13.41 19.31
CA LYS A 131 18.42 13.60 20.53
C LYS A 131 18.08 15.07 20.81
N ASP A 132 18.95 15.99 20.44
CA ASP A 132 18.76 17.43 20.59
C ASP A 132 17.91 18.06 19.48
N GLY A 133 17.37 17.22 18.56
CA GLY A 133 16.54 17.64 17.43
C GLY A 133 17.34 18.10 16.20
N VAL A 134 18.66 18.07 16.26
CA VAL A 134 19.48 18.37 15.07
C VAL A 134 19.34 17.25 14.04
N MET A 135 19.07 17.62 12.80
CA MET A 135 18.89 16.69 11.69
C MET A 135 20.03 16.74 10.69
N LEU A 136 20.35 15.56 10.16
CA LEU A 136 21.14 15.39 8.94
C LEU A 136 20.26 14.64 7.92
N ILE A 137 19.98 15.27 6.78
CA ILE A 137 19.19 14.68 5.70
C ILE A 137 19.92 14.78 4.37
N ASN A 138 19.50 13.97 3.39
CA ASN A 138 20.10 13.95 2.06
C ASN A 138 20.15 15.31 1.33
N SER A 139 19.28 16.26 1.69
CA SER A 139 19.26 17.62 1.12
C SER A 139 20.19 18.60 1.84
N GLY A 140 20.85 18.18 2.91
CA GLY A 140 21.70 19.03 3.76
C GLY A 140 20.92 19.93 4.72
N TYR A 141 21.62 20.59 5.63
CA TYR A 141 21.00 21.37 6.72
C TYR A 141 20.15 22.56 6.27
N GLN A 142 20.50 23.20 5.17
CA GLN A 142 19.82 24.42 4.70
C GLN A 142 18.41 24.16 4.19
N ALA A 143 18.08 22.91 3.91
CA ALA A 143 16.78 22.50 3.39
C ALA A 143 15.80 22.06 4.49
N ILE A 144 16.26 21.89 5.73
CA ILE A 144 15.41 21.44 6.84
C ILE A 144 14.37 22.51 7.16
N ASN A 145 13.13 22.06 7.41
CA ASN A 145 12.06 22.93 7.83
C ASN A 145 12.27 23.39 9.27
N PRO A 146 12.49 24.69 9.53
CA PRO A 146 12.74 25.19 10.88
C PRO A 146 11.51 25.14 11.81
N ASP A 147 10.32 25.04 11.20
CA ASP A 147 9.04 24.99 11.93
C ASP A 147 8.57 23.55 12.21
N LEU A 148 9.42 22.54 11.94
CA LEU A 148 9.09 21.15 12.18
C LEU A 148 9.15 20.84 13.68
N ASP A 149 8.01 20.46 14.23
CA ASP A 149 7.90 19.92 15.59
C ASP A 149 7.95 18.39 15.53
N LEU A 150 9.06 17.81 15.97
CA LEU A 150 9.28 16.35 15.99
C LEU A 150 8.31 15.63 16.90
N SER A 151 7.85 16.25 17.97
CA SER A 151 6.92 15.63 18.92
C SER A 151 5.52 15.38 18.32
N THR A 152 5.22 16.05 17.21
CA THR A 152 3.98 15.85 16.44
C THR A 152 4.12 14.87 15.28
N GLN A 153 5.34 14.41 15.00
CA GLN A 153 5.61 13.49 13.88
C GLN A 153 5.49 12.05 14.35
N GLU A 154 4.48 11.37 13.87
CA GLU A 154 4.19 9.97 14.24
C GLU A 154 5.38 9.04 13.96
N TRP A 155 6.07 9.21 12.81
CA TRP A 155 7.24 8.41 12.49
C TRP A 155 8.39 8.58 13.50
N TYR A 156 8.51 9.75 14.12
CA TYR A 156 9.53 10.03 15.13
C TYR A 156 9.10 9.50 16.50
N THR A 157 7.88 9.79 16.94
CA THR A 157 7.37 9.36 18.24
C THR A 157 7.28 7.84 18.33
N ASN A 158 6.78 7.18 17.28
CA ASN A 158 6.73 5.71 17.23
C ASN A 158 8.12 5.07 17.28
N ALA A 159 9.13 5.67 16.65
CA ALA A 159 10.50 5.16 16.72
C ALA A 159 11.07 5.25 18.14
N VAL A 160 10.83 6.37 18.83
CA VAL A 160 11.30 6.59 20.21
C VAL A 160 10.59 5.67 21.20
N ASP A 161 9.29 5.42 21.01
CA ASP A 161 8.47 4.61 21.92
C ASP A 161 8.69 3.10 21.74
N ASN A 162 9.12 2.65 20.56
CA ASN A 162 9.30 1.23 20.23
C ASN A 162 10.78 0.85 20.09
N TYR A 163 11.44 0.70 21.21
CA TYR A 163 12.84 0.35 21.29
C TYR A 163 13.22 -0.87 20.43
N ASN A 164 14.33 -0.74 19.71
CA ASN A 164 15.02 -1.82 18.99
C ASN A 164 14.25 -2.46 17.81
N GLN A 165 13.15 -1.86 17.38
CA GLN A 165 12.37 -2.29 16.22
C GLN A 165 12.31 -1.15 15.20
N TYR A 166 12.16 -1.50 13.92
CA TYR A 166 11.72 -0.50 12.95
C TYR A 166 10.22 -0.25 13.11
N ASN A 167 9.83 0.99 12.85
CA ASN A 167 8.43 1.39 12.83
C ASN A 167 8.09 1.84 11.41
N LEU A 168 6.96 1.38 10.92
CA LEU A 168 6.44 1.79 9.62
C LEU A 168 5.25 2.71 9.87
N THR A 169 5.39 3.97 9.46
CA THR A 169 4.29 4.94 9.51
C THR A 169 3.58 4.95 8.17
N SER A 170 2.26 4.78 8.20
CA SER A 170 1.39 4.77 7.04
C SER A 170 1.49 6.05 6.21
N SER A 171 0.87 6.09 5.04
CA SER A 171 1.05 7.21 4.11
C SER A 171 0.63 8.54 4.73
N HIS A 172 1.54 9.50 4.68
CA HIS A 172 1.37 10.84 5.23
C HIS A 172 2.14 11.88 4.40
N VAL A 173 1.86 13.16 4.67
CA VAL A 173 2.58 14.25 4.05
C VAL A 173 3.83 14.57 4.87
N GLN A 174 5.01 14.42 4.29
CA GLN A 174 6.27 14.71 4.96
C GLN A 174 6.59 16.21 4.94
N HIS A 175 6.97 16.74 6.09
CA HIS A 175 7.27 18.16 6.29
C HIS A 175 8.74 18.47 6.64
N VAL A 176 9.62 17.49 6.55
CA VAL A 176 11.03 17.61 6.97
C VAL A 176 11.78 18.63 6.14
N ILE A 177 11.52 18.72 4.84
CA ILE A 177 12.19 19.67 3.95
C ILE A 177 11.32 20.90 3.72
N LYS A 178 11.90 22.08 3.93
CA LYS A 178 11.20 23.36 3.74
C LYS A 178 10.67 23.51 2.33
N GLY A 179 9.35 23.74 2.22
CA GLY A 179 8.67 23.96 0.94
C GLY A 179 8.40 22.70 0.13
N GLN A 180 8.78 21.52 0.62
CA GLN A 180 8.43 20.24 0.04
C GLN A 180 7.39 19.54 0.92
N ARG A 181 6.41 18.90 0.27
CA ARG A 181 5.33 18.17 0.96
C ARG A 181 5.01 16.87 0.20
N PRO A 182 6.00 15.97 0.03
CA PRO A 182 5.74 14.72 -0.65
C PRO A 182 4.86 13.82 0.22
N TRP A 183 4.02 13.02 -0.44
CA TRP A 183 3.37 11.88 0.17
C TRP A 183 4.37 10.74 0.28
N VAL A 184 4.53 10.20 1.48
CA VAL A 184 5.53 9.17 1.79
C VAL A 184 4.96 8.11 2.73
N ILE A 185 5.64 6.97 2.76
CA ILE A 185 5.56 5.96 3.80
C ILE A 185 6.92 5.97 4.49
N THR A 186 6.96 6.19 5.79
CA THR A 186 8.23 6.34 6.51
C THR A 186 8.56 5.09 7.32
N LEU A 187 9.73 4.51 7.08
CA LEU A 187 10.35 3.57 7.98
C LEU A 187 11.29 4.32 8.90
N SER A 188 11.17 4.13 10.19
CA SER A 188 12.00 4.79 11.20
C SER A 188 12.46 3.82 12.27
N ARG A 189 13.62 4.09 12.84
CA ARG A 189 14.22 3.29 13.90
C ARG A 189 15.00 4.17 14.85
N GLU A 190 14.82 3.90 16.13
CA GLU A 190 15.66 4.46 17.17
C GLU A 190 17.07 3.86 17.13
N VAL A 191 18.08 4.72 17.26
CA VAL A 191 19.49 4.31 17.36
C VAL A 191 19.94 4.42 18.81
N HIS A 192 20.49 3.33 19.32
CA HIS A 192 21.01 3.25 20.69
C HIS A 192 22.52 3.01 20.72
N ASN A 193 23.14 3.49 21.79
CA ASN A 193 24.51 3.15 22.10
C ASN A 193 24.64 1.65 22.40
N PHE A 194 25.59 1.01 21.75
CA PHE A 194 25.93 -0.39 21.96
C PHE A 194 26.28 -0.70 23.43
N TYR A 195 26.65 0.29 24.22
CA TYR A 195 27.05 0.19 25.62
C TYR A 195 25.91 0.47 26.64
N GLY A 196 24.69 0.61 26.18
CA GLY A 196 23.48 0.42 26.96
C GLY A 196 23.27 1.32 28.16
N THR A 197 23.11 2.64 27.96
CA THR A 197 22.62 3.53 29.02
C THR A 197 21.11 3.79 28.98
N GLY A 198 20.38 3.08 28.13
CA GLY A 198 18.91 3.06 28.14
C GLY A 198 18.19 4.30 27.58
N ASN A 199 18.90 5.27 27.03
CA ASN A 199 18.30 6.46 26.42
C ASN A 199 18.48 6.42 24.90
N SER A 200 17.47 6.87 24.16
CA SER A 200 17.57 7.16 22.73
C SER A 200 18.67 8.14 22.45
N ASP A 201 19.47 7.88 21.45
CA ASP A 201 20.53 8.77 20.99
C ASP A 201 20.17 9.46 19.69
N GLY A 202 19.16 8.94 18.99
CA GLY A 202 18.60 9.52 17.78
C GLY A 202 17.70 8.56 17.04
N VAL A 203 17.17 9.02 15.93
CA VAL A 203 16.28 8.27 15.03
C VAL A 203 16.83 8.32 13.61
N VAL A 204 17.01 7.17 12.97
CA VAL A 204 17.18 7.08 11.51
C VAL A 204 15.80 6.95 10.87
N PHE A 205 15.59 7.60 9.74
CA PHE A 205 14.35 7.47 8.98
C PHE A 205 14.60 7.41 7.48
N ILE A 206 13.71 6.72 6.78
CA ILE A 206 13.72 6.58 5.32
C ILE A 206 12.30 6.79 4.82
N ASP A 207 12.13 7.73 3.89
CA ASP A 207 10.86 8.02 3.24
C ASP A 207 10.78 7.33 1.88
N LEU A 208 9.89 6.36 1.75
CA LEU A 208 9.50 5.78 0.48
C LEU A 208 8.48 6.69 -0.20
N ASN A 209 8.68 6.98 -1.48
CA ASN A 209 7.72 7.74 -2.27
C ASN A 209 6.40 6.95 -2.39
N TYR A 210 5.30 7.59 -2.03
CA TYR A 210 3.96 7.02 -2.18
C TYR A 210 3.69 6.53 -3.61
N SER A 211 4.23 7.21 -4.64
CA SER A 211 4.07 6.82 -6.04
C SER A 211 4.60 5.42 -6.34
N ALA A 212 5.62 4.93 -5.61
CA ALA A 212 6.15 3.59 -5.78
C ALA A 212 5.11 2.50 -5.43
N ILE A 213 4.32 2.74 -4.37
CA ILE A 213 3.23 1.84 -3.99
C ILE A 213 2.03 2.03 -4.93
N SER A 214 1.72 3.28 -5.33
CA SER A 214 0.65 3.57 -6.29
C SER A 214 0.86 2.83 -7.61
N GLU A 215 2.06 2.90 -8.17
CA GLU A 215 2.39 2.20 -9.41
C GLU A 215 2.24 0.68 -9.31
N LEU A 216 2.62 0.08 -8.18
CA LEU A 216 2.41 -1.35 -7.93
C LEU A 216 0.92 -1.72 -7.92
N CYS A 217 0.09 -0.91 -7.28
CA CYS A 217 -1.34 -1.16 -7.17
C CYS A 217 -2.07 -0.91 -8.50
N ASP A 218 -1.70 0.15 -9.22
CA ASP A 218 -2.31 0.53 -10.50
C ASP A 218 -2.01 -0.49 -11.61
N GLN A 219 -0.82 -1.09 -11.61
CA GLN A 219 -0.45 -2.17 -12.54
C GLN A 219 -1.24 -3.46 -12.31
N ASN A 220 -1.84 -3.60 -11.14
CA ASN A 220 -2.56 -4.80 -10.70
C ASN A 220 -4.06 -4.53 -10.48
N SER A 221 -4.67 -3.65 -11.27
CA SER A 221 -6.10 -3.36 -11.20
C SER A 221 -6.95 -4.61 -11.45
N ILE A 222 -8.04 -4.76 -10.69
CA ILE A 222 -8.95 -5.91 -10.75
C ILE A 222 -10.13 -5.57 -11.67
N GLY A 223 -10.02 -5.94 -12.97
CA GLY A 223 -11.05 -5.65 -13.96
C GLY A 223 -11.22 -4.15 -14.23
N ASP A 224 -12.31 -3.76 -14.91
CA ASP A 224 -12.52 -2.39 -15.37
C ASP A 224 -12.97 -1.42 -14.27
N LYS A 225 -13.45 -1.92 -13.14
CA LYS A 225 -14.03 -1.11 -12.06
C LYS A 225 -13.49 -1.43 -10.66
N GLY A 226 -12.69 -2.48 -10.54
CA GLY A 226 -12.06 -2.84 -9.28
C GLY A 226 -10.80 -2.03 -9.04
N TYR A 227 -10.49 -1.80 -7.77
CA TYR A 227 -9.24 -1.18 -7.34
C TYR A 227 -8.69 -1.91 -6.12
N VAL A 228 -7.42 -1.68 -5.86
CA VAL A 228 -6.72 -2.18 -4.68
C VAL A 228 -6.51 -1.02 -3.72
N PHE A 229 -6.66 -1.26 -2.44
CA PHE A 229 -6.21 -0.38 -1.37
C PHE A 229 -5.45 -1.20 -0.34
N ILE A 230 -4.62 -0.55 0.47
CA ILE A 230 -3.76 -1.19 1.45
C ILE A 230 -3.99 -0.51 2.80
N LEU A 231 -4.23 -1.35 3.82
CA LEU A 231 -4.31 -0.94 5.21
C LEU A 231 -3.13 -1.51 5.99
N ASP A 232 -2.71 -0.82 7.04
CA ASP A 232 -1.83 -1.39 8.06
C ASP A 232 -2.60 -2.26 9.06
N GLN A 233 -1.90 -2.79 10.06
CA GLN A 233 -2.49 -3.66 11.08
C GLN A 233 -3.49 -2.93 12.00
N ASP A 234 -3.38 -1.62 12.09
CA ASP A 234 -4.24 -0.75 12.91
C ASP A 234 -5.44 -0.19 12.11
N GLY A 235 -5.51 -0.52 10.81
CA GLY A 235 -6.57 -0.09 9.90
C GLY A 235 -6.33 1.28 9.26
N ASN A 236 -5.13 1.86 9.39
CA ASN A 236 -4.79 3.11 8.71
C ASN A 236 -4.52 2.88 7.22
N ILE A 237 -4.89 3.84 6.41
CA ILE A 237 -4.72 3.76 4.96
C ILE A 237 -3.25 3.96 4.60
N VAL A 238 -2.61 2.91 4.10
CA VAL A 238 -1.27 2.96 3.50
C VAL A 238 -1.34 3.40 2.06
N TYR A 239 -2.31 2.89 1.30
CA TYR A 239 -2.57 3.27 -0.08
C TYR A 239 -4.05 3.24 -0.39
N HIS A 240 -4.53 4.24 -1.11
CA HIS A 240 -5.86 4.29 -1.72
C HIS A 240 -5.82 5.09 -3.03
N PRO A 241 -6.49 4.66 -4.12
CA PRO A 241 -6.51 5.39 -5.40
C PRO A 241 -6.98 6.83 -5.30
N SER A 242 -7.85 7.13 -4.33
CA SER A 242 -8.37 8.48 -4.05
C SER A 242 -7.77 9.10 -2.79
N GLN A 243 -6.52 8.81 -2.48
CA GLN A 243 -5.85 9.22 -1.22
C GLN A 243 -6.01 10.71 -0.90
N GLN A 244 -5.84 11.59 -1.89
CA GLN A 244 -5.97 13.03 -1.68
C GLN A 244 -7.39 13.45 -1.27
N GLN A 245 -8.41 12.76 -1.79
CA GLN A 245 -9.80 13.04 -1.45
C GLN A 245 -10.12 12.58 -0.03
N LEU A 246 -9.63 11.40 0.34
CA LEU A 246 -9.78 10.86 1.70
C LEU A 246 -9.08 11.75 2.73
N TYR A 247 -7.88 12.20 2.44
CA TYR A 247 -7.12 13.09 3.32
C TYR A 247 -7.84 14.42 3.57
N ASN A 248 -8.55 14.93 2.56
CA ASN A 248 -9.32 16.18 2.68
C ASN A 248 -10.74 15.95 3.24
N GLU A 249 -11.06 14.75 3.74
CA GLU A 249 -12.39 14.36 4.24
C GLU A 249 -13.52 14.50 3.21
N LEU A 250 -13.16 14.53 1.92
CA LEU A 250 -14.14 14.65 0.82
C LEU A 250 -14.82 13.31 0.52
N GLN A 251 -14.19 12.22 0.89
CA GLN A 251 -14.69 10.86 0.69
C GLN A 251 -14.21 9.96 1.83
N THR A 252 -15.08 9.10 2.34
CA THR A 252 -14.74 8.08 3.32
C THR A 252 -15.01 6.70 2.74
N GLU A 253 -14.10 5.75 2.96
CA GLU A 253 -14.31 4.35 2.63
C GLU A 253 -14.95 3.62 3.80
N ASN A 254 -15.85 2.69 3.49
CA ASN A 254 -16.47 1.85 4.51
C ASN A 254 -15.55 0.65 4.78
N ILE A 255 -14.63 0.82 5.71
CA ILE A 255 -13.61 -0.17 6.07
C ILE A 255 -14.20 -1.36 6.84
N ASP A 256 -15.40 -1.21 7.41
CA ASP A 256 -16.08 -2.27 8.19
C ASP A 256 -16.54 -3.48 7.35
N ILE A 257 -16.32 -3.44 6.02
CA ILE A 257 -16.74 -4.50 5.07
C ILE A 257 -15.54 -5.37 4.64
N VAL A 258 -14.33 -5.06 5.07
CA VAL A 258 -13.10 -5.77 4.64
C VAL A 258 -12.74 -6.91 5.58
#